data_520f8b5e81d10492c88b24700fb2cd1d
#
_entry.id   520f8b5e81d10492c88b24700fb2cd1d
#
_cell.length_a   1.000
_cell.length_b   1.000
_cell.length_c   1.000
_cell.angle_alpha   90.00
_cell.angle_beta   90.00
_cell.angle_gamma   90.00
#
_symmetry.space_group_name_H-M   'P 1'
#
loop_
_entity.id
_entity.type
_entity.pdbx_description
1 polymer ?
#
loop_
_entity_poly.entity_id
_entity_poly.type
_entity_poly.pdbx_seq_one_letter_code
_entity_poly.pdbx_strand_id
1 'polypeptide(L)'
;MNKEVLLQNGIDYIEGVARFAGQAEIYERFLKKFPEDPTFFNMLSALKYKNYEEAFIFAHTLKGLTGNLSLNTFFGDYLTPFVELLRAPADVDAVNSSLD
;
A
#
# COMPACT_ATOMS: atom_id res chain seq x y z
N MET A 1 16.11 -5.13 -13.33
CA MET A 1 15.93 -5.00 -11.87
C MET A 1 16.61 -6.13 -11.14
N ASN A 2 17.19 -5.83 -9.98
CA ASN A 2 17.81 -6.88 -9.15
C ASN A 2 16.75 -7.53 -8.25
N LYS A 3 16.38 -8.76 -8.59
CA LYS A 3 15.29 -9.49 -7.92
C LYS A 3 15.60 -9.78 -6.45
N GLU A 4 16.86 -10.06 -6.12
CA GLU A 4 17.26 -10.36 -4.75
C GLU A 4 17.20 -9.14 -3.85
N VAL A 5 17.65 -7.99 -4.35
CA VAL A 5 17.56 -6.73 -3.61
C VAL A 5 16.11 -6.35 -3.38
N LEU A 6 15.25 -6.54 -4.38
CA LEU A 6 13.82 -6.27 -4.24
C LEU A 6 13.20 -7.16 -3.17
N LEU A 7 13.51 -8.45 -3.19
CA LEU A 7 12.96 -9.39 -2.21
C LEU A 7 13.40 -9.05 -0.79
N GLN A 8 14.66 -8.67 -0.59
CA GLN A 8 15.18 -8.23 0.71
C GLN A 8 14.45 -6.99 1.24
N ASN A 9 13.87 -6.19 0.34
CA ASN A 9 13.11 -5.00 0.70
C ASN A 9 11.60 -5.22 0.64
N GLY A 10 11.16 -6.48 0.63
CA GLY A 10 9.73 -6.81 0.73
C GLY A 10 8.97 -6.78 -0.59
N ILE A 11 9.68 -6.77 -1.73
CA ILE A 11 9.08 -6.77 -3.07
C ILE A 11 9.37 -8.11 -3.73
N ASP A 12 8.33 -8.92 -3.91
CA ASP A 12 8.47 -10.22 -4.57
C ASP A 12 8.26 -10.07 -6.08
N TYR A 13 9.38 -9.87 -6.80
CA TYR A 13 9.37 -9.65 -8.23
C TYR A 13 8.75 -10.82 -9.00
N ILE A 14 9.10 -12.06 -8.63
CA ILE A 14 8.60 -13.26 -9.31
C ILE A 14 7.09 -13.36 -9.16
N GLU A 15 6.57 -13.19 -7.96
CA GLU A 15 5.15 -13.17 -7.70
C GLU A 15 4.45 -12.02 -8.44
N GLY A 16 5.07 -10.83 -8.44
CA GLY A 16 4.53 -9.66 -9.12
C GLY A 16 4.37 -9.88 -10.62
N VAL A 17 5.39 -10.43 -11.25
CA VAL A 17 5.34 -10.76 -12.68
C VAL A 17 4.24 -11.79 -12.96
N ALA A 18 4.09 -12.79 -12.09
CA ALA A 18 3.03 -13.80 -12.24
C ALA A 18 1.64 -13.17 -12.15
N ARG A 19 1.44 -12.19 -11.26
CA ARG A 19 0.17 -11.46 -11.14
C ARG A 19 -0.15 -10.66 -12.40
N PHE A 20 0.86 -10.31 -13.20
CA PHE A 20 0.70 -9.61 -14.47
C PHE A 20 0.75 -10.59 -15.66
N ALA A 21 0.33 -11.84 -15.44
CA ALA A 21 0.28 -12.89 -16.46
C ALA A 21 1.65 -13.15 -17.12
N GLY A 22 2.71 -13.02 -16.36
CA GLY A 22 4.07 -13.24 -16.86
C GLY A 22 4.65 -12.08 -17.66
N GLN A 23 3.96 -10.95 -17.74
CA GLN A 23 4.39 -9.79 -18.53
C GLN A 23 5.30 -8.89 -17.68
N ALA A 24 6.59 -9.24 -17.62
CA ALA A 24 7.56 -8.54 -16.79
C ALA A 24 7.69 -7.05 -17.10
N GLU A 25 7.64 -6.67 -18.39
CA GLU A 25 7.77 -5.27 -18.79
C GLU A 25 6.62 -4.41 -18.24
N ILE A 26 5.41 -4.96 -18.25
CA ILE A 26 4.25 -4.26 -17.74
C ILE A 26 4.36 -4.11 -16.21
N TYR A 27 4.72 -5.20 -15.51
CA TYR A 27 4.92 -5.17 -14.06
C TYR A 27 5.96 -4.12 -13.67
N GLU A 28 7.12 -4.11 -14.34
CA GLU A 28 8.20 -3.16 -14.03
C GLU A 28 7.77 -1.72 -14.29
N ARG A 29 6.95 -1.50 -15.32
CA ARG A 29 6.42 -0.16 -15.61
C ARG A 29 5.55 0.35 -14.45
N PHE A 30 4.64 -0.47 -13.96
CA PHE A 30 3.78 -0.09 -12.84
C PHE A 30 4.59 0.07 -11.55
N LEU A 31 5.54 -0.82 -11.32
CA LEU A 31 6.39 -0.75 -10.13
C LEU A 31 7.19 0.55 -10.09
N LYS A 32 7.74 0.98 -11.23
CA LYS A 32 8.50 2.22 -11.33
C LYS A 32 7.63 3.46 -11.15
N LYS A 33 6.37 3.39 -11.53
CA LYS A 33 5.43 4.51 -11.39
C LYS A 33 4.82 4.61 -10.00
N PHE A 34 4.86 3.56 -9.21
CA PHE A 34 4.22 3.52 -7.90
C PHE A 34 4.64 4.69 -7.00
N PRO A 35 5.92 5.08 -6.90
CA PRO A 35 6.31 6.21 -6.05
C PRO A 35 5.69 7.55 -6.46
N GLU A 36 5.20 7.67 -7.69
CA GLU A 36 4.55 8.89 -8.20
C GLU A 36 3.03 8.88 -7.96
N ASP A 37 2.48 7.77 -7.47
CA ASP A 37 1.04 7.65 -7.24
C ASP A 37 0.63 8.54 -6.07
N PRO A 38 -0.41 9.40 -6.24
CA PRO A 38 -0.80 10.35 -5.20
C PRO A 38 -1.59 9.73 -4.05
N THR A 39 -1.95 8.46 -4.13
CA THR A 39 -2.84 7.82 -3.14
C THR A 39 -2.29 7.91 -1.72
N PHE A 40 -0.99 7.67 -1.53
CA PHE A 40 -0.37 7.74 -0.23
C PHE A 40 -0.44 9.16 0.35
N PHE A 41 -0.12 10.17 -0.45
CA PHE A 41 -0.24 11.57 -0.04
C PHE A 41 -1.68 11.96 0.29
N ASN A 42 -2.62 11.51 -0.52
CA ASN A 42 -4.03 11.78 -0.28
C ASN A 42 -4.50 11.14 1.03
N MET A 43 -4.03 9.93 1.32
CA MET A 43 -4.31 9.26 2.60
C MET A 43 -3.78 10.08 3.78
N LEU A 44 -2.51 10.52 3.70
CA LEU A 44 -1.91 11.32 4.77
C LEU A 44 -2.65 12.65 4.97
N SER A 45 -3.05 13.30 3.88
CA SER A 45 -3.81 14.54 3.94
C SER A 45 -5.16 14.33 4.63
N ALA A 46 -5.88 13.27 4.28
CA ALA A 46 -7.15 12.93 4.91
C ALA A 46 -6.98 12.69 6.41
N LEU A 47 -5.92 11.99 6.82
CA LEU A 47 -5.62 11.75 8.22
C LEU A 47 -5.30 13.06 8.96
N LYS A 48 -4.55 13.96 8.34
CA LYS A 48 -4.20 15.25 8.91
C LYS A 48 -5.44 16.07 9.27
N TYR A 49 -6.45 16.04 8.41
CA TYR A 49 -7.70 16.77 8.62
C TYR A 49 -8.76 15.91 9.31
N LYS A 50 -8.37 14.74 9.84
CA LYS A 50 -9.25 13.81 10.57
C LYS A 50 -10.44 13.35 9.74
N ASN A 51 -10.30 13.31 8.42
CA ASN A 51 -11.30 12.76 7.53
C ASN A 51 -11.05 11.26 7.37
N TYR A 52 -11.47 10.48 8.37
CA TYR A 52 -11.16 9.06 8.46
C TYR A 52 -11.90 8.24 7.41
N GLU A 53 -13.05 8.69 6.97
CA GLU A 53 -13.80 8.03 5.90
C GLU A 53 -13.01 8.06 4.58
N GLU A 54 -12.51 9.23 4.19
CA GLU A 54 -11.65 9.34 3.00
C GLU A 54 -10.31 8.62 3.19
N ALA A 55 -9.73 8.73 4.38
CA ALA A 55 -8.49 8.03 4.70
C ALA A 55 -8.64 6.52 4.50
N PHE A 56 -9.78 5.96 4.91
CA PHE A 56 -10.07 4.54 4.69
C PHE A 56 -10.10 4.20 3.20
N ILE A 57 -10.76 5.03 2.39
CA ILE A 57 -10.84 4.80 0.94
C ILE A 57 -9.45 4.80 0.30
N PHE A 58 -8.62 5.78 0.64
CA PHE A 58 -7.25 5.84 0.11
C PHE A 58 -6.39 4.69 0.61
N ALA A 59 -6.49 4.33 1.89
CA ALA A 59 -5.73 3.21 2.45
C ALA A 59 -6.13 1.88 1.80
N HIS A 60 -7.43 1.68 1.56
CA HIS A 60 -7.93 0.48 0.89
C HIS A 60 -7.42 0.40 -0.55
N THR A 61 -7.43 1.53 -1.26
CA THR A 61 -6.90 1.63 -2.62
C THR A 61 -5.41 1.31 -2.63
N LEU A 62 -4.64 1.88 -1.69
CA LEU A 62 -3.21 1.65 -1.58
C LEU A 62 -2.90 0.19 -1.27
N LYS A 63 -3.71 -0.45 -0.41
CA LYS A 63 -3.59 -1.86 -0.11
C LYS A 63 -3.74 -2.70 -1.38
N GLY A 64 -4.74 -2.40 -2.23
CA GLY A 64 -4.91 -3.07 -3.51
C GLY A 64 -3.73 -2.90 -4.45
N LEU A 65 -3.24 -1.67 -4.58
CA LEU A 65 -2.08 -1.36 -5.43
C LEU A 65 -0.82 -2.10 -4.97
N THR A 66 -0.53 -2.07 -3.68
CA THR A 66 0.67 -2.72 -3.14
C THR A 66 0.58 -4.24 -3.23
N GLY A 67 -0.61 -4.81 -3.04
CA GLY A 67 -0.84 -6.24 -3.21
C GLY A 67 -0.61 -6.68 -4.64
N ASN A 68 -1.14 -5.94 -5.61
CA ASN A 68 -0.98 -6.25 -7.04
C ASN A 68 0.48 -6.14 -7.49
N LEU A 69 1.26 -5.27 -6.88
CA LEU A 69 2.68 -5.09 -7.19
C LEU A 69 3.59 -5.98 -6.35
N SER A 70 3.02 -6.81 -5.49
CA SER A 70 3.76 -7.69 -4.57
C SER A 70 4.74 -6.94 -3.66
N LEU A 71 4.33 -5.77 -3.19
CA LEU A 71 5.02 -5.01 -2.15
C LEU A 71 4.63 -5.58 -0.79
N ASN A 72 5.03 -6.82 -0.54
CA ASN A 72 4.47 -7.66 0.52
C ASN A 72 4.66 -7.11 1.93
N THR A 73 5.82 -6.53 2.22
CA THR A 73 6.06 -5.93 3.53
C THR A 73 5.12 -4.77 3.78
N PHE A 74 5.01 -3.86 2.83
CA PHE A 74 4.14 -2.69 2.97
C PHE A 74 2.67 -3.11 3.06
N PHE A 75 2.26 -4.05 2.19
CA PHE A 75 0.89 -4.58 2.16
C PHE A 75 0.52 -5.28 3.47
N GLY A 76 1.35 -6.22 3.93
CA GLY A 76 1.01 -7.09 5.05
C GLY A 76 1.29 -6.47 6.41
N ASP A 77 2.45 -5.84 6.58
CA ASP A 77 2.91 -5.37 7.89
C ASP A 77 2.33 -4.01 8.27
N TYR A 78 2.00 -3.17 7.28
CA TYR A 78 1.54 -1.80 7.55
C TYR A 78 0.11 -1.56 7.09
N LEU A 79 -0.21 -1.80 5.83
CA LEU A 79 -1.51 -1.42 5.26
C LEU A 79 -2.65 -2.30 5.73
N THR A 80 -2.45 -3.62 5.83
CA THR A 80 -3.53 -4.52 6.24
C THR A 80 -4.03 -4.20 7.64
N PRO A 81 -3.17 -4.06 8.67
CA PRO A 81 -3.62 -3.64 10.00
C PRO A 81 -4.22 -2.24 9.99
N PHE A 82 -3.65 -1.31 9.21
CA PHE A 82 -4.11 0.06 9.18
C PHE A 82 -5.51 0.19 8.58
N VAL A 83 -5.78 -0.53 7.49
CA VAL A 83 -7.12 -0.58 6.88
C VAL A 83 -8.14 -1.10 7.89
N GLU A 84 -7.80 -2.13 8.66
CA GLU A 84 -8.70 -2.67 9.67
C GLU A 84 -9.00 -1.67 10.79
N LEU A 85 -8.02 -0.88 11.21
CA LEU A 85 -8.24 0.18 12.19
C LEU A 85 -9.21 1.24 11.66
N LEU A 86 -9.06 1.63 10.40
CA LEU A 86 -9.92 2.65 9.79
C LEU A 86 -11.32 2.12 9.48
N ARG A 87 -11.48 0.80 9.34
CA ARG A 87 -12.75 0.17 9.05
C ARG A 87 -13.73 0.30 10.23
N ALA A 88 -13.21 0.36 11.45
CA ALA A 88 -14.01 0.45 12.67
C ALA A 88 -13.99 1.88 13.19
N PRO A 89 -15.00 2.72 12.92
CA PRO A 89 -15.00 4.13 13.36
C PRO A 89 -14.85 4.32 14.87
N ALA A 90 -15.21 3.32 15.66
CA ALA A 90 -15.04 3.36 17.12
C ALA A 90 -13.55 3.38 17.54
N ASP A 91 -12.64 3.01 16.63
CA ASP A 91 -11.21 2.92 16.91
C ASP A 91 -10.44 4.15 16.40
N VAL A 92 -11.14 5.27 16.18
CA VAL A 92 -10.52 6.52 15.72
C VAL A 92 -9.38 6.97 16.64
N ASP A 93 -9.55 6.81 17.96
CA ASP A 93 -8.50 7.15 18.92
C ASP A 93 -7.26 6.25 18.74
N ALA A 94 -7.46 4.98 18.44
CA ALA A 94 -6.36 4.06 18.16
C ALA A 94 -5.62 4.47 16.89
N VAL A 95 -6.33 4.91 15.85
CA VAL A 95 -5.73 5.44 14.62
C VAL A 95 -4.86 6.65 14.94
N ASN A 96 -5.38 7.61 15.72
CA ASN A 96 -4.63 8.79 16.12
C ASN A 96 -3.36 8.42 16.89
N SER A 97 -3.44 7.45 17.79
CA SER A 97 -2.29 6.96 18.54
C SER A 97 -1.24 6.32 17.63
N SER A 98 -1.67 5.65 16.58
CA SER A 98 -0.77 5.01 15.61
C SER A 98 0.01 6.02 14.76
N LEU A 99 -0.49 7.24 14.62
CA LEU A 99 0.14 8.30 13.83
C LEU A 99 1.18 9.09 14.64
N ASP A 100 1.11 9.02 15.94
CA ASP A 100 2.05 9.68 16.84
C ASP A 100 3.29 8.81 17.08
#